data_6a6ae0603dfa001a724a727f4507ac8a
#
_entry.id   6a6ae0603dfa001a724a727f4507ac8a
#
_cell.length_a   1.000
_cell.length_b   1.000
_cell.length_c   1.000
_cell.angle_alpha   90.00
_cell.angle_beta   90.00
_cell.angle_gamma   90.00
#
_symmetry.space_group_name_H-M   'P 1'
#
loop_
_entity.id
_entity.type
_entity.pdbx_description
1 polymer ?
#
loop_
_entity_poly.entity_id
_entity_poly.type
_entity_poly.pdbx_seq_one_letter_code
_entity_poly.pdbx_strand_id
1 'polypeptide(L)'
;MKVTIIGGGNLGTLMGATFAYRGHDVIIHSSKPEKFSEEIEVYGKNEEFLYKGKINKVTNDWKEAIEAADLVWVTVPPQMFVETAKLIKPFTHKGQMIGIVPGAGAAEFAFESLIDDGVRFFGLARVLSIARVKEYGKSVYMLGPAPELLIGSIPAKIANEICQEIQPLFGINCRPVANYLVVAFTPSN
;
A
#
# COMPACT_ATOMS: atom_id res chain seq x y z
N MET A 1 -13.09 -1.91 5.03
CA MET A 1 -12.53 -1.20 3.87
C MET A 1 -12.08 -2.21 2.84
N LYS A 2 -12.36 -1.96 1.57
CA LYS A 2 -11.84 -2.76 0.45
C LYS A 2 -10.51 -2.16 0.01
N VAL A 3 -9.45 -2.94 0.11
CA VAL A 3 -8.08 -2.47 -0.12
C VAL A 3 -7.43 -3.28 -1.22
N THR A 4 -6.92 -2.60 -2.23
CA THR A 4 -6.07 -3.24 -3.24
C THR A 4 -4.60 -2.89 -3.02
N ILE A 5 -3.74 -3.88 -3.18
CA ILE A 5 -2.29 -3.71 -3.11
C ILE A 5 -1.70 -4.08 -4.47
N ILE A 6 -1.07 -3.10 -5.12
CA ILE A 6 -0.36 -3.31 -6.38
C ILE A 6 1.10 -3.67 -6.06
N GLY A 7 1.44 -4.92 -6.34
CA GLY A 7 2.76 -5.48 -6.12
C GLY A 7 2.80 -6.57 -5.05
N GLY A 8 3.17 -7.78 -5.45
CA GLY A 8 3.31 -8.96 -4.57
C GLY A 8 4.75 -9.18 -4.07
N GLY A 9 5.52 -8.11 -3.91
CA GLY A 9 6.87 -8.14 -3.37
C GLY A 9 6.91 -8.13 -1.84
N ASN A 10 8.08 -7.86 -1.27
CA ASN A 10 8.29 -7.86 0.18
C ASN A 10 7.24 -7.04 0.93
N LEU A 11 7.09 -5.78 0.53
CA LEU A 11 6.22 -4.84 1.22
C LEU A 11 4.74 -5.12 0.96
N GLY A 12 4.37 -5.37 -0.30
CA GLY A 12 2.98 -5.64 -0.65
C GLY A 12 2.45 -6.92 0.00
N THR A 13 3.26 -7.98 0.08
CA THR A 13 2.91 -9.21 0.78
C THR A 13 2.69 -8.96 2.28
N LEU A 14 3.58 -8.18 2.94
CA LEU A 14 3.42 -7.84 4.35
C LEU A 14 2.16 -6.99 4.59
N MET A 15 1.94 -5.95 3.77
CA MET A 15 0.77 -5.08 3.90
C MET A 15 -0.52 -5.88 3.69
N GLY A 16 -0.57 -6.73 2.67
CA GLY A 16 -1.72 -7.60 2.40
C GLY A 16 -2.08 -8.48 3.58
N ALA A 17 -1.10 -9.20 4.11
CA ALA A 17 -1.30 -10.06 5.28
C ALA A 17 -1.73 -9.25 6.52
N THR A 18 -1.10 -8.09 6.76
CA THR A 18 -1.42 -7.23 7.91
C THR A 18 -2.86 -6.71 7.85
N PHE A 19 -3.28 -6.19 6.69
CA PHE A 19 -4.61 -5.61 6.54
C PHE A 19 -5.71 -6.69 6.59
N ALA A 20 -5.47 -7.84 5.96
CA ALA A 20 -6.40 -8.97 6.04
C ALA A 20 -6.53 -9.52 7.48
N TYR A 21 -5.42 -9.65 8.20
CA TYR A 21 -5.43 -10.03 9.63
C TYR A 21 -6.26 -9.06 10.49
N ARG A 22 -6.28 -7.76 10.13
CA ARG A 22 -7.06 -6.73 10.79
C ARG A 22 -8.52 -6.65 10.32
N GLY A 23 -8.98 -7.60 9.52
CA GLY A 23 -10.37 -7.73 9.11
C GLY A 23 -10.77 -6.86 7.92
N HIS A 24 -9.82 -6.42 7.12
CA HIS A 24 -10.09 -5.70 5.88
C HIS A 24 -10.19 -6.65 4.69
N ASP A 25 -10.95 -6.23 3.68
CA ASP A 25 -11.14 -6.97 2.44
C ASP A 25 -9.98 -6.65 1.48
N VAL A 26 -9.06 -7.61 1.29
CA VAL A 26 -7.80 -7.36 0.60
C VAL A 26 -7.71 -8.10 -0.72
N ILE A 27 -7.40 -7.34 -1.78
CA ILE A 27 -6.99 -7.86 -3.08
C ILE A 27 -5.51 -7.54 -3.29
N ILE A 28 -4.73 -8.51 -3.79
CA ILE A 28 -3.35 -8.27 -4.23
C ILE A 28 -3.33 -8.37 -5.76
N HIS A 29 -2.91 -7.30 -6.43
CA HIS A 29 -2.60 -7.35 -7.85
C HIS A 29 -1.15 -7.80 -8.04
N SER A 30 -0.97 -8.93 -8.72
CA SER A 30 0.34 -9.55 -8.97
C SER A 30 0.39 -10.12 -10.40
N SER A 31 1.56 -10.05 -11.03
CA SER A 31 1.80 -10.72 -12.33
C SER A 31 1.84 -12.24 -12.24
N LYS A 32 1.86 -12.81 -11.04
CA LYS A 32 1.94 -14.26 -10.77
C LYS A 32 0.93 -14.66 -9.70
N PRO A 33 -0.38 -14.44 -9.94
CA PRO A 33 -1.41 -14.70 -8.93
C PRO A 33 -1.45 -16.16 -8.49
N GLU A 34 -1.14 -17.09 -9.39
CA GLU A 34 -1.13 -18.54 -9.15
C GLU A 34 -0.09 -19.00 -8.11
N LYS A 35 0.85 -18.14 -7.75
CA LYS A 35 1.88 -18.43 -6.72
C LYS A 35 1.46 -18.06 -5.31
N PHE A 36 0.32 -17.41 -5.17
CA PHE A 36 -0.16 -16.96 -3.87
C PHE A 36 -1.07 -17.98 -3.20
N SER A 37 -0.86 -18.20 -1.91
CA SER A 37 -1.80 -18.91 -1.04
C SER A 37 -2.95 -17.99 -0.63
N GLU A 38 -4.09 -18.57 -0.29
CA GLU A 38 -5.22 -17.82 0.30
C GLU A 38 -4.85 -17.16 1.63
N GLU A 39 -3.97 -17.81 2.40
CA GLU A 39 -3.44 -17.29 3.67
C GLU A 39 -1.96 -16.97 3.52
N ILE A 40 -1.56 -15.80 4.02
CA ILE A 40 -0.16 -15.35 4.06
C ILE A 40 0.27 -15.25 5.52
N GLU A 41 1.34 -15.96 5.86
CA GLU A 41 1.90 -15.98 7.21
C GLU A 41 2.93 -14.88 7.40
N VAL A 42 2.93 -14.27 8.58
CA VAL A 42 3.90 -13.24 8.99
C VAL A 42 4.72 -13.74 10.15
N TYR A 43 6.03 -13.64 9.99
CA TYR A 43 7.03 -14.06 10.98
C TYR A 43 7.85 -12.87 11.45
N GLY A 44 8.30 -12.92 12.69
CA GLY A 44 9.21 -11.94 13.26
C GLY A 44 10.69 -12.25 12.98
N LYS A 45 11.57 -11.45 13.56
CA LYS A 45 13.02 -11.49 13.31
C LYS A 45 13.67 -12.82 13.70
N ASN A 46 13.14 -13.50 14.73
CA ASN A 46 13.68 -14.76 15.25
C ASN A 46 12.86 -15.97 14.78
N GLU A 47 12.28 -15.91 13.60
CA GLU A 47 11.43 -16.97 13.02
C GLU A 47 10.13 -17.24 13.81
N GLU A 48 9.79 -16.42 14.79
CA GLU A 48 8.53 -16.57 15.53
C GLU A 48 7.33 -16.26 14.63
N PHE A 49 6.32 -17.12 14.64
CA PHE A 49 5.04 -16.85 14.00
C PHE A 49 4.32 -15.73 14.73
N LEU A 50 3.92 -14.68 13.99
CA LEU A 50 3.21 -13.54 14.55
C LEU A 50 1.70 -13.62 14.29
N TYR A 51 1.32 -13.75 13.03
CA TYR A 51 -0.08 -13.86 12.58
C TYR A 51 -0.15 -14.33 11.13
N LYS A 52 -1.37 -14.58 10.67
CA LYS A 52 -1.67 -14.80 9.26
C LYS A 52 -2.85 -13.96 8.81
N GLY A 53 -2.85 -13.56 7.56
CA GLY A 53 -3.95 -12.84 6.92
C GLY A 53 -4.55 -13.65 5.78
N LYS A 54 -5.90 -13.76 5.74
CA LYS A 54 -6.61 -14.41 4.64
C LYS A 54 -6.91 -13.38 3.56
N ILE A 55 -6.25 -13.53 2.41
CA ILE A 55 -6.42 -12.66 1.24
C ILE A 55 -7.70 -13.04 0.52
N ASN A 56 -8.56 -12.07 0.22
CA ASN A 56 -9.80 -12.31 -0.50
C ASN A 56 -9.54 -12.78 -1.92
N LYS A 57 -8.58 -12.13 -2.60
CA LYS A 57 -8.22 -12.47 -3.96
C LYS A 57 -6.82 -12.03 -4.32
N VAL A 58 -6.18 -12.80 -5.20
CA VAL A 58 -4.98 -12.37 -5.92
C VAL A 58 -5.29 -12.44 -7.41
N THR A 59 -5.04 -11.37 -8.15
CA THR A 59 -5.40 -11.27 -9.57
C THR A 59 -4.34 -10.51 -10.36
N ASN A 60 -4.31 -10.72 -11.66
CA ASN A 60 -3.56 -9.90 -12.63
C ASN A 60 -4.49 -9.04 -13.50
N ASP A 61 -5.78 -9.04 -13.23
CA ASP A 61 -6.77 -8.19 -13.89
C ASP A 61 -6.85 -6.83 -13.18
N TRP A 62 -6.52 -5.77 -13.90
CA TRP A 62 -6.52 -4.41 -13.37
C TRP A 62 -7.93 -3.90 -13.00
N LYS A 63 -8.93 -4.22 -13.82
CA LYS A 63 -10.31 -3.81 -13.57
C LYS A 63 -10.79 -4.41 -12.27
N GLU A 64 -10.65 -5.72 -12.14
CA GLU A 64 -11.06 -6.46 -10.95
C GLU A 64 -10.36 -5.96 -9.68
N ALA A 65 -9.08 -5.60 -9.80
CA ALA A 65 -8.31 -5.10 -8.68
C ALA A 65 -8.72 -3.69 -8.23
N ILE A 66 -9.06 -2.78 -9.16
CA ILE A 66 -9.13 -1.34 -8.88
C ILE A 66 -10.55 -0.81 -8.73
N GLU A 67 -11.50 -1.28 -9.56
CA GLU A 67 -12.81 -0.63 -9.73
C GLU A 67 -13.63 -0.52 -8.43
N ALA A 68 -13.56 -1.52 -7.56
CA ALA A 68 -14.33 -1.58 -6.32
C ALA A 68 -13.51 -1.23 -5.06
N ALA A 69 -12.25 -0.84 -5.19
CA ALA A 69 -11.38 -0.54 -4.06
C ALA A 69 -11.69 0.82 -3.46
N ASP A 70 -11.79 0.90 -2.14
CA ASP A 70 -11.83 2.17 -1.40
C ASP A 70 -10.43 2.81 -1.39
N LEU A 71 -9.40 1.97 -1.34
CA LEU A 71 -8.00 2.35 -1.24
C LEU A 71 -7.10 1.44 -2.08
N VAL A 72 -6.26 2.05 -2.89
CA VAL A 72 -5.23 1.37 -3.70
C VAL A 72 -3.85 1.74 -3.16
N TRP A 73 -3.09 0.74 -2.69
CA TRP A 73 -1.69 0.90 -2.32
C TRP A 73 -0.77 0.52 -3.47
N VAL A 74 0.15 1.39 -3.80
CA VAL A 74 1.18 1.16 -4.81
C VAL A 74 2.51 0.85 -4.10
N THR A 75 2.97 -0.40 -4.24
CA THR A 75 4.19 -0.91 -3.59
C THR A 75 5.26 -1.35 -4.59
N VAL A 76 5.04 -1.02 -5.86
CA VAL A 76 6.01 -1.29 -6.92
C VAL A 76 7.17 -0.29 -6.89
N PRO A 77 8.33 -0.65 -7.47
CA PRO A 77 9.48 0.26 -7.57
C PRO A 77 9.16 1.53 -8.37
N PRO A 78 9.80 2.69 -8.07
CA PRO A 78 9.51 3.99 -8.70
C PRO A 78 9.55 4.00 -10.23
N GLN A 79 10.43 3.21 -10.85
CA GLN A 79 10.50 3.11 -12.30
C GLN A 79 9.21 2.54 -12.95
N MET A 80 8.34 1.94 -12.17
CA MET A 80 7.05 1.40 -12.63
C MET A 80 5.88 2.38 -12.41
N PHE A 81 6.07 3.51 -11.74
CA PHE A 81 4.97 4.40 -11.35
C PHE A 81 4.19 4.93 -12.54
N VAL A 82 4.86 5.44 -13.57
CA VAL A 82 4.21 5.99 -14.76
C VAL A 82 3.36 4.94 -15.48
N GLU A 83 3.88 3.74 -15.64
CA GLU A 83 3.15 2.65 -16.27
C GLU A 83 1.97 2.19 -15.39
N THR A 84 2.21 2.05 -14.08
CA THR A 84 1.14 1.69 -13.14
C THR A 84 0.00 2.71 -13.16
N ALA A 85 0.32 4.02 -13.13
CA ALA A 85 -0.68 5.07 -13.19
C ALA A 85 -1.53 4.98 -14.46
N LYS A 86 -0.92 4.74 -15.63
CA LYS A 86 -1.64 4.54 -16.90
C LYS A 86 -2.55 3.33 -16.88
N LEU A 87 -2.09 2.21 -16.32
CA LEU A 87 -2.84 0.96 -16.28
C LEU A 87 -4.06 1.02 -15.34
N ILE A 88 -3.95 1.72 -14.22
CA ILE A 88 -5.06 1.83 -13.26
C ILE A 88 -6.06 2.93 -13.60
N LYS A 89 -5.62 3.99 -14.31
CA LYS A 89 -6.43 5.18 -14.61
C LYS A 89 -7.83 4.85 -15.16
N PRO A 90 -8.02 3.92 -16.10
CA PRO A 90 -9.35 3.62 -16.64
C PRO A 90 -10.35 3.06 -15.61
N PHE A 91 -9.87 2.58 -14.48
CA PHE A 91 -10.67 1.90 -13.45
C PHE A 91 -10.75 2.68 -12.13
N THR A 92 -10.00 3.79 -12.03
CA THR A 92 -10.06 4.67 -10.85
C THR A 92 -11.26 5.61 -10.92
N HIS A 93 -11.70 6.10 -9.77
CA HIS A 93 -12.80 7.04 -9.69
C HIS A 93 -12.52 8.18 -8.72
N LYS A 94 -13.24 9.30 -8.88
CA LYS A 94 -13.14 10.46 -8.01
C LYS A 94 -13.39 10.07 -6.54
N GLY A 95 -12.53 10.54 -5.65
CA GLY A 95 -12.59 10.27 -4.22
C GLY A 95 -11.94 8.96 -3.77
N GLN A 96 -11.58 8.08 -4.69
CA GLN A 96 -10.80 6.88 -4.36
C GLN A 96 -9.44 7.25 -3.79
N MET A 97 -8.99 6.56 -2.76
CA MET A 97 -7.66 6.79 -2.18
C MET A 97 -6.57 6.05 -2.94
N ILE A 98 -5.47 6.74 -3.24
CA ILE A 98 -4.24 6.13 -3.80
C ILE A 98 -3.07 6.46 -2.90
N GLY A 99 -2.50 5.45 -2.28
CA GLY A 99 -1.36 5.55 -1.37
C GLY A 99 -0.07 4.99 -1.98
N ILE A 100 1.01 5.75 -1.89
CA ILE A 100 2.34 5.32 -2.35
C ILE A 100 3.21 4.99 -1.14
N VAL A 101 3.92 3.86 -1.19
CA VAL A 101 4.79 3.45 -0.08
C VAL A 101 6.10 2.81 -0.56
N PRO A 102 7.25 3.41 -0.22
CA PRO A 102 7.42 4.77 0.29
C PRO A 102 6.99 5.82 -0.73
N GLY A 103 6.58 6.99 -0.26
CA GLY A 103 6.04 8.09 -1.08
C GLY A 103 7.09 8.93 -1.81
N ALA A 104 8.31 8.42 -1.93
CA ALA A 104 9.42 9.05 -2.64
C ALA A 104 9.41 8.74 -4.14
N GLY A 105 10.40 9.25 -4.87
CA GLY A 105 10.63 8.90 -6.27
C GLY A 105 9.77 9.65 -7.27
N ALA A 106 9.36 10.89 -6.93
CA ALA A 106 8.55 11.75 -7.81
C ALA A 106 7.19 11.13 -8.19
N ALA A 107 6.61 10.38 -7.27
CA ALA A 107 5.33 9.69 -7.47
C ALA A 107 4.21 10.67 -7.83
N GLU A 108 4.19 11.86 -7.23
CA GLU A 108 3.20 12.91 -7.49
C GLU A 108 3.12 13.29 -8.97
N PHE A 109 4.23 13.33 -9.68
CA PHE A 109 4.24 13.60 -11.13
C PHE A 109 3.75 12.40 -11.95
N ALA A 110 4.12 11.19 -11.54
CA ALA A 110 3.67 9.98 -12.24
C ALA A 110 2.16 9.78 -12.14
N PHE A 111 1.54 10.21 -11.03
CA PHE A 111 0.11 10.08 -10.75
C PHE A 111 -0.68 11.38 -10.96
N GLU A 112 -0.07 12.45 -11.51
CA GLU A 112 -0.70 13.76 -11.71
C GLU A 112 -2.08 13.67 -12.37
N SER A 113 -2.20 12.91 -13.45
CA SER A 113 -3.46 12.77 -14.18
C SER A 113 -4.59 12.11 -13.37
N LEU A 114 -4.26 11.31 -12.36
CA LEU A 114 -5.25 10.74 -11.44
C LEU A 114 -5.62 11.75 -10.36
N ILE A 115 -4.64 12.53 -9.90
CA ILE A 115 -4.86 13.63 -8.95
C ILE A 115 -5.81 14.65 -9.56
N ASP A 116 -5.61 15.02 -10.83
CA ASP A 116 -6.48 15.94 -11.57
C ASP A 116 -7.90 15.39 -11.76
N ASP A 117 -8.05 14.08 -11.93
CA ASP A 117 -9.34 13.38 -11.99
C ASP A 117 -10.03 13.30 -10.60
N GLY A 118 -9.36 13.75 -9.54
CA GLY A 118 -9.92 13.91 -8.20
C GLY A 118 -9.78 12.72 -7.28
N VAL A 119 -8.79 11.85 -7.48
CA VAL A 119 -8.42 10.85 -6.47
C VAL A 119 -7.80 11.54 -5.24
N ARG A 120 -7.86 10.88 -4.10
CA ARG A 120 -7.25 11.33 -2.83
C ARG A 120 -5.85 10.73 -2.75
N PHE A 121 -4.86 11.45 -3.27
CA PHE A 121 -3.49 10.98 -3.38
C PHE A 121 -2.68 11.27 -2.11
N PHE A 122 -1.90 10.29 -1.67
CA PHE A 122 -1.03 10.44 -0.49
C PHE A 122 0.15 9.47 -0.52
N GLY A 123 1.11 9.69 0.36
CA GLY A 123 2.25 8.80 0.53
C GLY A 123 2.67 8.64 1.98
N LEU A 124 3.34 7.52 2.27
CA LEU A 124 4.03 7.30 3.54
C LEU A 124 5.49 7.73 3.40
N ALA A 125 6.00 8.50 4.37
CA ALA A 125 7.40 8.90 4.41
C ALA A 125 8.34 7.69 4.58
N ARG A 126 7.87 6.63 5.24
CA ARG A 126 8.60 5.38 5.48
C ARG A 126 7.68 4.18 5.35
N VAL A 127 8.27 3.01 5.18
CA VAL A 127 7.54 1.73 5.22
C VAL A 127 7.07 1.40 6.64
N LEU A 128 5.99 0.62 6.75
CA LEU A 128 5.45 0.19 8.06
C LEU A 128 6.41 -0.70 8.84
N SER A 129 7.26 -1.43 8.13
CA SER A 129 8.31 -2.30 8.67
C SER A 129 9.29 -2.68 7.56
N ILE A 130 10.49 -3.05 7.93
CA ILE A 130 11.37 -3.78 7.01
C ILE A 130 10.72 -5.14 6.76
N ALA A 131 10.45 -5.43 5.49
CA ALA A 131 9.83 -6.67 5.05
C ALA A 131 10.81 -7.50 4.21
N ARG A 132 10.75 -8.83 4.34
CA ARG A 132 11.47 -9.77 3.48
C ARG A 132 10.58 -10.98 3.22
N VAL A 133 10.38 -11.31 1.95
CA VAL A 133 9.67 -12.54 1.59
C VAL A 133 10.46 -13.73 2.12
N LYS A 134 9.78 -14.62 2.87
CA LYS A 134 10.30 -15.90 3.33
C LYS A 134 10.04 -16.98 2.27
N GLU A 135 8.77 -17.08 1.85
CA GLU A 135 8.33 -17.88 0.72
C GLU A 135 7.36 -17.07 -0.13
N TYR A 136 7.66 -16.92 -1.42
CA TYR A 136 6.89 -16.03 -2.30
C TYR A 136 5.41 -16.42 -2.35
N GLY A 137 4.55 -15.44 -2.09
CA GLY A 137 3.11 -15.61 -2.09
C GLY A 137 2.54 -16.36 -0.87
N LYS A 138 3.38 -16.80 0.09
CA LYS A 138 2.93 -17.60 1.24
C LYS A 138 3.35 -17.03 2.58
N SER A 139 4.56 -16.49 2.68
CA SER A 139 5.05 -15.99 3.97
C SER A 139 6.07 -14.86 3.84
N VAL A 140 6.11 -13.99 4.86
CA VAL A 140 6.94 -12.79 4.90
C VAL A 140 7.44 -12.51 6.31
N TYR A 141 8.66 -11.98 6.42
CA TYR A 141 9.20 -11.44 7.66
C TYR A 141 8.83 -9.99 7.87
N MET A 142 8.48 -9.64 9.11
CA MET A 142 8.34 -8.28 9.62
C MET A 142 9.49 -8.02 10.61
N LEU A 143 10.48 -7.21 10.20
CA LEU A 143 11.77 -7.10 10.90
C LEU A 143 11.92 -5.81 11.73
N GLY A 144 10.84 -5.26 12.21
CA GLY A 144 10.83 -4.07 13.05
C GLY A 144 9.74 -3.08 12.62
N PRO A 145 8.63 -3.02 13.32
CA PRO A 145 7.55 -2.10 13.02
C PRO A 145 7.99 -0.65 13.23
N ALA A 146 7.50 0.25 12.39
CA ALA A 146 7.67 1.68 12.57
C ALA A 146 6.91 2.14 13.84
N PRO A 147 7.45 3.08 14.62
CA PRO A 147 6.76 3.59 15.82
C PRO A 147 5.57 4.48 15.45
N GLU A 148 5.65 5.17 14.33
CA GLU A 148 4.57 5.98 13.74
C GLU A 148 4.70 6.01 12.21
N LEU A 149 3.61 6.35 11.52
CA LEU A 149 3.58 6.56 10.07
C LEU A 149 3.31 8.04 9.77
N LEU A 150 4.22 8.66 9.01
CA LEU A 150 4.09 10.05 8.58
C LEU A 150 3.46 10.08 7.19
N ILE A 151 2.38 10.86 7.04
CA ILE A 151 1.54 10.87 5.85
C ILE A 151 1.46 12.27 5.27
N GLY A 152 1.85 12.42 4.01
CA GLY A 152 1.63 13.61 3.22
C GLY A 152 0.64 13.34 2.10
N SER A 153 -0.22 14.31 1.79
CA SER A 153 -1.25 14.18 0.74
C SER A 153 -1.25 15.34 -0.24
N ILE A 154 -1.91 15.13 -1.36
CA ILE A 154 -2.23 16.15 -2.34
C ILE A 154 -3.75 16.14 -2.57
N PRO A 155 -4.46 17.23 -2.23
CA PRO A 155 -3.95 18.43 -1.54
C PRO A 155 -3.59 18.17 -0.07
N ALA A 156 -2.68 18.97 0.49
CA ALA A 156 -2.17 18.77 1.85
C ALA A 156 -3.28 18.78 2.94
N LYS A 157 -4.35 19.53 2.73
CA LYS A 157 -5.45 19.69 3.69
C LYS A 157 -6.21 18.39 4.04
N ILE A 158 -6.15 17.36 3.20
CA ILE A 158 -6.84 16.08 3.43
C ILE A 158 -5.98 15.06 4.22
N ALA A 159 -4.72 15.37 4.54
CA ALA A 159 -3.81 14.43 5.19
C ALA A 159 -4.34 13.92 6.55
N ASN A 160 -4.95 14.79 7.33
CA ASN A 160 -5.51 14.41 8.64
C ASN A 160 -6.70 13.43 8.50
N GLU A 161 -7.58 13.66 7.55
CA GLU A 161 -8.70 12.77 7.24
C GLU A 161 -8.19 11.39 6.78
N ILE A 162 -7.22 11.38 5.86
CA ILE A 162 -6.57 10.13 5.40
C ILE A 162 -5.94 9.38 6.58
N CYS A 163 -5.20 10.07 7.48
CA CYS A 163 -4.63 9.45 8.67
C CYS A 163 -5.68 8.70 9.50
N GLN A 164 -6.82 9.32 9.75
CA GLN A 164 -7.91 8.71 10.53
C GLN A 164 -8.49 7.47 9.84
N GLU A 165 -8.65 7.52 8.51
CA GLU A 165 -9.21 6.41 7.74
C GLU A 165 -8.25 5.21 7.63
N ILE A 166 -6.93 5.44 7.46
CA ILE A 166 -5.97 4.36 7.24
C ILE A 166 -5.32 3.82 8.51
N GLN A 167 -5.36 4.54 9.62
CA GLN A 167 -4.77 4.08 10.89
C GLN A 167 -5.25 2.69 11.34
N PRO A 168 -6.53 2.32 11.18
CA PRO A 168 -7.01 0.97 11.52
C PRO A 168 -6.34 -0.14 10.70
N LEU A 169 -5.93 0.13 9.45
CA LEU A 169 -5.24 -0.83 8.59
C LEU A 169 -3.91 -1.27 9.20
N PHE A 170 -3.18 -0.32 9.77
CA PHE A 170 -1.83 -0.55 10.28
C PHE A 170 -1.82 -0.90 11.78
N GLY A 171 -2.74 -0.34 12.57
CA GLY A 171 -2.68 -0.35 14.03
C GLY A 171 -1.46 0.39 14.60
N ILE A 172 -0.91 1.28 13.79
CA ILE A 172 0.21 2.16 14.12
C ILE A 172 -0.32 3.58 14.03
N ASN A 173 0.14 4.46 14.91
CA ASN A 173 -0.27 5.87 14.88
C ASN A 173 0.10 6.51 13.54
N CYS A 174 -0.87 7.15 12.90
CA CYS A 174 -0.69 7.88 11.65
C CYS A 174 -0.73 9.38 11.94
N ARG A 175 0.30 10.11 11.52
CA ARG A 175 0.41 11.54 11.73
C ARG A 175 0.56 12.29 10.41
N PRO A 176 -0.26 13.32 10.15
CA PRO A 176 -0.12 14.14 8.96
C PRO A 176 1.15 14.99 9.02
N VAL A 177 1.79 15.20 7.88
CA VAL A 177 2.86 16.18 7.70
C VAL A 177 2.36 17.39 6.91
N ALA A 178 3.13 18.48 6.91
CA ALA A 178 2.72 19.77 6.37
C ALA A 178 2.28 19.72 4.89
N ASN A 179 2.95 18.90 4.09
CA ASN A 179 2.63 18.69 2.66
C ASN A 179 3.31 17.43 2.14
N TYR A 180 3.02 17.06 0.89
CA TYR A 180 3.58 15.86 0.25
C TYR A 180 5.10 15.93 0.07
N LEU A 181 5.71 17.10 -0.09
CA LEU A 181 7.16 17.24 -0.27
C LEU A 181 7.95 16.69 0.94
N VAL A 182 7.40 16.79 2.15
CA VAL A 182 8.03 16.18 3.34
C VAL A 182 8.16 14.67 3.15
N VAL A 183 7.17 14.02 2.56
CA VAL A 183 7.21 12.59 2.25
C VAL A 183 8.17 12.31 1.10
N ALA A 184 8.06 13.06 0.01
CA ALA A 184 8.85 12.87 -1.21
C ALA A 184 10.38 12.98 -0.96
N PHE A 185 10.79 13.83 -0.03
CA PHE A 185 12.20 14.07 0.31
C PHE A 185 12.67 13.40 1.61
N THR A 186 11.82 12.60 2.28
CA THR A 186 12.28 11.82 3.43
C THR A 186 13.18 10.68 2.95
N PRO A 187 14.44 10.59 3.45
CA PRO A 187 15.32 9.50 3.08
C PRO A 187 14.73 8.15 3.45
N SER A 188 14.69 7.23 2.51
CA SER A 188 14.38 5.82 2.76
C SER A 188 15.63 5.15 3.36
N ASN A 189 15.74 5.12 4.67
CA ASN A 189 16.80 4.39 5.39
C ASN A 189 16.32 2.98 5.69
#